data_28ea26499cc3b866c2c981420fa9f79d
#
_entry.id   28ea26499cc3b866c2c981420fa9f79d
#
_cell.length_a   1.000
_cell.length_b   1.000
_cell.length_c   1.000
_cell.angle_alpha   90.00
_cell.angle_beta   90.00
_cell.angle_gamma   90.00
#
_symmetry.space_group_name_H-M   'P 1'
#
loop_
_entity.id
_entity.type
_entity.pdbx_description
1 polymer ?
#
loop_
_entity_poly.entity_id
_entity_poly.type
_entity_poly.pdbx_seq_one_letter_code
_entity_poly.pdbx_strand_id
1 'polypeptide(L)'
;MKIRKIVLSLALVSSLSVPAFAADDAAAPETKSLYERLGGETAIAAVVDDFVGRAASDPAVNFVRTGTPKEWDASPENVATLKEHLTQFLCSVTGGPQVYEGKDLITTHAGMEISDEEFNALAADLQASLVSFNVPQKELDELMTIAASTRGQIVEKSEAPVS
;
A
#
# COMPACT_ATOMS: atom_id res chain seq x y z
N MET A 1 68.28 51.00 -46.98
CA MET A 1 69.20 51.10 -45.84
C MET A 1 68.37 51.04 -44.52
N LYS A 2 68.59 50.04 -43.78
CA LYS A 2 68.15 49.59 -42.43
C LYS A 2 66.87 50.17 -41.84
N ILE A 3 65.90 49.29 -41.83
CA ILE A 3 64.58 49.36 -41.16
C ILE A 3 64.78 48.74 -39.77
N ARG A 4 64.36 49.43 -38.74
CA ARG A 4 64.18 48.82 -37.38
C ARG A 4 62.75 48.61 -37.08
N LYS A 5 62.41 47.36 -36.85
CA LYS A 5 61.11 46.86 -36.44
C LYS A 5 60.86 47.18 -34.96
N ILE A 6 59.71 47.79 -34.66
CA ILE A 6 59.19 47.88 -33.30
C ILE A 6 58.04 46.88 -33.24
N VAL A 7 58.19 45.90 -32.39
CA VAL A 7 57.16 44.92 -32.13
C VAL A 7 56.35 45.40 -30.91
N LEU A 8 55.09 45.72 -31.12
CA LEU A 8 54.18 46.06 -30.05
C LEU A 8 53.41 44.78 -29.68
N SER A 9 53.73 44.20 -28.51
CA SER A 9 53.02 43.03 -27.98
C SER A 9 51.71 43.46 -27.38
N LEU A 10 50.61 43.06 -28.02
CA LEU A 10 49.25 43.20 -27.46
C LEU A 10 48.95 41.95 -26.67
N ALA A 11 48.84 42.06 -25.35
CA ALA A 11 48.43 40.98 -24.47
C ALA A 11 46.93 40.76 -24.57
N LEU A 12 46.51 39.64 -25.12
CA LEU A 12 45.15 39.21 -25.20
C LEU A 12 44.76 38.53 -23.89
N VAL A 13 43.97 39.20 -23.06
CA VAL A 13 43.38 38.61 -21.87
C VAL A 13 42.19 37.77 -22.31
N SER A 14 42.37 36.46 -22.39
CA SER A 14 41.28 35.50 -22.59
C SER A 14 40.53 35.33 -21.29
N SER A 15 39.31 35.91 -21.20
CA SER A 15 38.37 35.62 -20.18
C SER A 15 37.80 34.19 -20.40
N LEU A 16 38.23 33.23 -19.58
CA LEU A 16 37.56 31.93 -19.50
C LEU A 16 36.17 32.14 -18.90
N SER A 17 35.15 32.11 -19.74
CA SER A 17 33.77 31.91 -19.31
C SER A 17 33.63 30.45 -18.91
N VAL A 18 33.54 30.20 -17.62
CA VAL A 18 33.14 28.90 -17.08
C VAL A 18 31.64 28.75 -17.37
N PRO A 19 31.22 27.75 -18.13
CA PRO A 19 29.78 27.49 -18.24
C PRO A 19 29.28 27.09 -16.83
N ALA A 20 28.33 27.86 -16.29
CA ALA A 20 27.57 27.43 -15.14
C ALA A 20 26.81 26.17 -15.56
N PHE A 21 27.22 25.04 -15.00
CA PHE A 21 26.37 23.85 -15.01
C PHE A 21 25.12 24.23 -14.22
N ALA A 22 24.03 24.52 -14.95
CA ALA A 22 22.72 24.42 -14.40
C ALA A 22 22.61 22.99 -13.88
N ALA A 23 22.51 22.83 -12.56
CA ALA A 23 22.07 21.57 -11.98
C ALA A 23 20.70 21.30 -12.60
N ASP A 24 20.66 20.41 -13.57
CA ASP A 24 19.45 19.80 -14.05
C ASP A 24 18.90 19.06 -12.83
N ASP A 25 17.87 19.63 -12.22
CA ASP A 25 17.08 19.01 -11.16
C ASP A 25 16.32 17.87 -11.85
N ALA A 26 17.08 16.81 -12.17
CA ALA A 26 16.52 15.55 -12.61
C ALA A 26 15.73 15.03 -11.41
N ALA A 27 14.44 15.37 -11.34
CA ALA A 27 13.51 14.73 -10.44
C ALA A 27 13.78 13.23 -10.51
N ALA A 28 14.18 12.64 -9.37
CA ALA A 28 14.37 11.21 -9.27
C ALA A 28 13.11 10.55 -9.86
N PRO A 29 13.23 9.48 -10.66
CA PRO A 29 12.06 8.85 -11.24
C PRO A 29 11.10 8.54 -10.11
N GLU A 30 9.92 9.17 -10.12
CA GLU A 30 8.90 8.93 -9.13
C GLU A 30 8.57 7.44 -9.18
N THR A 31 8.99 6.71 -8.18
CA THR A 31 8.68 5.29 -8.10
C THR A 31 7.18 5.18 -7.87
N LYS A 32 6.48 4.52 -8.80
CA LYS A 32 5.03 4.29 -8.70
C LYS A 32 4.66 3.77 -7.31
N SER A 33 3.62 4.32 -6.72
CA SER A 33 3.07 3.84 -5.45
C SER A 33 2.65 2.37 -5.57
N LEU A 34 2.51 1.66 -4.45
CA LEU A 34 1.98 0.30 -4.47
C LEU A 34 0.58 0.27 -5.09
N TYR A 35 -0.25 1.28 -4.81
CA TYR A 35 -1.56 1.46 -5.44
C TYR A 35 -1.49 1.45 -6.97
N GLU A 36 -0.58 2.21 -7.57
CA GLU A 36 -0.43 2.27 -9.03
C GLU A 36 0.11 0.94 -9.59
N ARG A 37 1.01 0.27 -8.87
CA ARG A 37 1.57 -1.03 -9.26
C ARG A 37 0.55 -2.16 -9.15
N LEU A 38 -0.40 -2.07 -8.22
CA LEU A 38 -1.54 -2.98 -8.09
C LEU A 38 -2.62 -2.77 -9.16
N GLY A 39 -2.55 -1.68 -9.93
CA GLY A 39 -3.51 -1.39 -11.00
C GLY A 39 -4.63 -0.43 -10.60
N GLY A 40 -4.49 0.25 -9.46
CA GLY A 40 -5.42 1.27 -9.00
C GLY A 40 -6.71 0.70 -8.39
N GLU A 41 -7.68 1.59 -8.14
CA GLU A 41 -8.90 1.27 -7.42
C GLU A 41 -9.71 0.11 -8.01
N THR A 42 -9.86 0.06 -9.34
CA THR A 42 -10.64 -0.99 -10.00
C THR A 42 -10.04 -2.39 -9.77
N ALA A 43 -8.72 -2.52 -9.82
CA ALA A 43 -8.03 -3.78 -9.60
C ALA A 43 -8.11 -4.17 -8.10
N ILE A 44 -7.90 -3.21 -7.19
CA ILE A 44 -8.02 -3.43 -5.74
C ILE A 44 -9.45 -3.84 -5.38
N ALA A 45 -10.48 -3.19 -5.93
CA ALA A 45 -11.88 -3.55 -5.70
C ALA A 45 -12.19 -4.98 -6.15
N ALA A 46 -11.64 -5.43 -7.29
CA ALA A 46 -11.82 -6.80 -7.76
C ALA A 46 -11.18 -7.82 -6.81
N VAL A 47 -9.99 -7.53 -6.29
CA VAL A 47 -9.33 -8.37 -5.26
C VAL A 47 -10.16 -8.39 -3.98
N VAL A 48 -10.69 -7.25 -3.53
CA VAL A 48 -11.55 -7.16 -2.33
C VAL A 48 -12.83 -7.97 -2.50
N ASP A 49 -13.44 -7.97 -3.68
CA ASP A 49 -14.64 -8.75 -3.96
C ASP A 49 -14.39 -10.26 -3.78
N ASP A 50 -13.33 -10.79 -4.36
CA ASP A 50 -12.92 -12.20 -4.22
C ASP A 50 -12.52 -12.52 -2.77
N PHE A 51 -11.75 -11.64 -2.14
CA PHE A 51 -11.29 -11.78 -0.75
C PHE A 51 -12.46 -11.89 0.24
N VAL A 52 -13.44 -11.00 0.15
CA VAL A 52 -14.63 -11.05 1.03
C VAL A 52 -15.44 -12.31 0.77
N GLY A 53 -15.53 -12.76 -0.48
CA GLY A 53 -16.18 -14.03 -0.83
C GLY A 53 -15.49 -15.25 -0.19
N ARG A 54 -14.15 -15.29 -0.18
CA ARG A 54 -13.36 -16.34 0.50
C ARG A 54 -13.57 -16.28 2.00
N ALA A 55 -13.33 -15.15 2.61
CA ALA A 55 -13.48 -14.95 4.06
C ALA A 55 -14.88 -15.33 4.56
N ALA A 56 -15.93 -15.01 3.82
CA ALA A 56 -17.29 -15.39 4.17
C ALA A 56 -17.57 -16.90 4.05
N SER A 57 -16.74 -17.61 3.27
CA SER A 57 -16.87 -19.05 3.04
C SER A 57 -15.90 -19.88 3.90
N ASP A 58 -14.89 -19.23 4.51
CA ASP A 58 -13.93 -19.91 5.38
C ASP A 58 -14.42 -19.97 6.82
N PRO A 59 -14.72 -21.18 7.36
CA PRO A 59 -15.15 -21.33 8.74
C PRO A 59 -14.09 -20.90 9.76
N ALA A 60 -12.79 -20.90 9.38
CA ALA A 60 -11.69 -20.50 10.26
C ALA A 60 -11.66 -18.97 10.52
N VAL A 61 -12.28 -18.18 9.66
CA VAL A 61 -12.36 -16.71 9.80
C VAL A 61 -13.45 -16.29 10.78
N ASN A 62 -14.53 -17.08 10.94
CA ASN A 62 -15.73 -16.69 11.69
C ASN A 62 -16.26 -15.31 11.25
N PHE A 63 -16.42 -15.14 9.95
CA PHE A 63 -16.69 -13.85 9.27
C PHE A 63 -17.85 -13.05 9.87
N VAL A 64 -18.94 -13.73 10.24
CA VAL A 64 -20.13 -13.09 10.84
C VAL A 64 -20.09 -13.05 12.37
N ARG A 65 -18.98 -13.44 13.00
CA ARG A 65 -18.80 -13.46 14.45
C ARG A 65 -19.86 -14.28 15.19
N THR A 66 -20.28 -15.41 14.60
CA THR A 66 -21.29 -16.29 15.18
C THR A 66 -20.93 -16.69 16.61
N GLY A 67 -21.89 -16.57 17.52
CA GLY A 67 -21.75 -16.91 18.93
C GLY A 67 -20.99 -15.88 19.77
N THR A 68 -20.73 -14.69 19.24
CA THR A 68 -20.13 -13.57 19.97
C THR A 68 -21.13 -12.46 20.22
N PRO A 69 -20.89 -11.53 21.19
CA PRO A 69 -21.74 -10.34 21.37
C PRO A 69 -21.73 -9.38 20.20
N LYS A 70 -20.84 -9.57 19.24
CA LYS A 70 -20.65 -8.74 18.04
C LYS A 70 -21.05 -9.49 16.76
N GLU A 71 -22.02 -10.40 16.87
CA GLU A 71 -22.54 -11.05 15.68
C GLU A 71 -23.02 -10.01 14.68
N TRP A 72 -22.57 -10.17 13.42
CA TRP A 72 -22.79 -9.21 12.35
C TRP A 72 -23.76 -9.75 11.30
N ASP A 73 -24.70 -8.92 10.92
CA ASP A 73 -25.62 -9.24 9.83
C ASP A 73 -24.92 -9.05 8.47
N ALA A 74 -24.59 -10.16 7.81
CA ALA A 74 -24.01 -10.18 6.47
C ALA A 74 -25.05 -10.02 5.36
N SER A 75 -26.02 -9.10 5.53
CA SER A 75 -26.93 -8.74 4.45
C SER A 75 -26.19 -8.22 3.23
N PRO A 76 -26.75 -8.33 2.02
CA PRO A 76 -26.09 -7.83 0.81
C PRO A 76 -25.67 -6.36 0.89
N GLU A 77 -26.44 -5.52 1.57
CA GLU A 77 -26.15 -4.10 1.78
C GLU A 77 -24.93 -3.92 2.70
N ASN A 78 -24.89 -4.63 3.83
CA ASN A 78 -23.78 -4.56 4.76
C ASN A 78 -22.48 -5.10 4.14
N VAL A 79 -22.56 -6.18 3.36
CA VAL A 79 -21.42 -6.73 2.63
C VAL A 79 -20.90 -5.74 1.57
N ALA A 80 -21.80 -5.06 0.85
CA ALA A 80 -21.41 -4.04 -0.11
C ALA A 80 -20.68 -2.88 0.57
N THR A 81 -21.19 -2.38 1.70
CA THR A 81 -20.54 -1.33 2.51
C THR A 81 -19.16 -1.78 3.02
N LEU A 82 -19.04 -3.03 3.49
CA LEU A 82 -17.76 -3.59 3.91
C LEU A 82 -16.74 -3.60 2.77
N LYS A 83 -17.14 -4.06 1.57
CA LYS A 83 -16.27 -4.08 0.39
C LYS A 83 -15.82 -2.67 0.00
N GLU A 84 -16.71 -1.70 0.06
CA GLU A 84 -16.37 -0.29 -0.19
C GLU A 84 -15.33 0.22 0.81
N HIS A 85 -15.55 0.04 2.11
CA HIS A 85 -14.60 0.46 3.14
C HIS A 85 -13.25 -0.25 3.01
N LEU A 86 -13.23 -1.56 2.72
CA LEU A 86 -11.97 -2.29 2.50
C LEU A 86 -11.23 -1.78 1.27
N THR A 87 -11.95 -1.47 0.18
CA THR A 87 -11.34 -0.91 -1.03
C THR A 87 -10.73 0.45 -0.73
N GLN A 88 -11.46 1.36 -0.08
CA GLN A 88 -10.94 2.68 0.33
C GLN A 88 -9.72 2.55 1.24
N PHE A 89 -9.78 1.66 2.24
CA PHE A 89 -8.67 1.40 3.15
C PHE A 89 -7.43 0.92 2.40
N LEU A 90 -7.55 -0.12 1.57
CA LEU A 90 -6.42 -0.64 0.80
C LEU A 90 -5.86 0.40 -0.17
N CYS A 91 -6.71 1.16 -0.87
CA CYS A 91 -6.26 2.25 -1.72
C CYS A 91 -5.45 3.28 -0.93
N SER A 92 -5.96 3.71 0.22
CA SER A 92 -5.32 4.70 1.09
C SER A 92 -3.95 4.23 1.59
N VAL A 93 -3.87 3.03 2.15
CA VAL A 93 -2.63 2.50 2.76
C VAL A 93 -1.57 2.09 1.72
N THR A 94 -1.95 1.94 0.46
CA THR A 94 -1.03 1.63 -0.65
C THR A 94 -0.57 2.87 -1.43
N GLY A 95 -0.98 4.07 -0.98
CA GLY A 95 -0.58 5.34 -1.57
C GLY A 95 -1.47 5.81 -2.73
N GLY A 96 -2.73 5.40 -2.73
CA GLY A 96 -3.77 5.90 -3.62
C GLY A 96 -4.36 7.23 -3.14
N PRO A 97 -5.14 7.90 -3.99
CA PRO A 97 -5.75 9.20 -3.67
C PRO A 97 -7.00 9.09 -2.78
N GLN A 98 -7.51 7.87 -2.54
CA GLN A 98 -8.71 7.66 -1.75
C GLN A 98 -8.45 7.98 -0.27
N VAL A 99 -9.44 8.57 0.37
CA VAL A 99 -9.47 8.79 1.81
C VAL A 99 -10.35 7.70 2.43
N TYR A 100 -9.81 7.01 3.44
CA TYR A 100 -10.61 6.07 4.20
C TYR A 100 -11.56 6.82 5.13
N GLU A 101 -12.86 6.67 4.92
CA GLU A 101 -13.90 7.35 5.70
C GLU A 101 -14.49 6.47 6.83
N GLY A 102 -14.05 5.21 6.91
CA GLY A 102 -14.48 4.28 7.96
C GLY A 102 -13.92 4.65 9.34
N LYS A 103 -14.40 3.95 10.35
CA LYS A 103 -13.85 4.04 11.71
C LYS A 103 -12.42 3.45 11.73
N ASP A 104 -11.59 3.91 12.65
CA ASP A 104 -10.29 3.28 12.88
C ASP A 104 -10.42 1.79 13.23
N LEU A 105 -9.35 1.02 12.95
CA LEU A 105 -9.38 -0.43 13.08
C LEU A 105 -9.64 -0.89 14.52
N ILE A 106 -9.08 -0.21 15.51
CA ILE A 106 -9.30 -0.55 16.92
C ILE A 106 -10.78 -0.41 17.29
N THR A 107 -11.38 0.74 16.98
CA THR A 107 -12.80 1.00 17.26
C THR A 107 -13.71 0.03 16.51
N THR A 108 -13.37 -0.30 15.25
CA THR A 108 -14.17 -1.21 14.42
C THR A 108 -14.19 -2.62 14.99
N HIS A 109 -13.05 -3.11 15.47
CA HIS A 109 -12.90 -4.51 15.90
C HIS A 109 -13.05 -4.71 17.41
N ALA A 110 -13.20 -3.62 18.19
CA ALA A 110 -13.34 -3.68 19.64
C ALA A 110 -14.51 -4.58 20.09
N GLY A 111 -14.21 -5.59 20.92
CA GLY A 111 -15.16 -6.55 21.44
C GLY A 111 -15.59 -7.63 20.46
N MET A 112 -14.92 -7.75 19.30
CA MET A 112 -15.13 -8.86 18.36
C MET A 112 -14.43 -10.14 18.82
N GLU A 113 -13.52 -10.06 19.76
CA GLU A 113 -12.77 -11.20 20.32
C GLU A 113 -12.01 -12.00 19.25
N ILE A 114 -11.45 -11.29 18.24
CA ILE A 114 -10.72 -11.92 17.14
C ILE A 114 -9.44 -12.57 17.67
N SER A 115 -9.22 -13.83 17.32
CA SER A 115 -8.02 -14.57 17.69
C SER A 115 -6.91 -14.43 16.64
N ASP A 116 -5.70 -14.85 17.03
CA ASP A 116 -4.55 -14.95 16.12
C ASP A 116 -4.83 -15.93 14.96
N GLU A 117 -5.52 -17.05 15.22
CA GLU A 117 -5.88 -18.03 14.19
C GLU A 117 -6.86 -17.44 13.17
N GLU A 118 -7.91 -16.76 13.64
CA GLU A 118 -8.89 -16.10 12.76
C GLU A 118 -8.23 -15.04 11.90
N PHE A 119 -7.33 -14.25 12.48
CA PHE A 119 -6.56 -13.27 11.72
C PHE A 119 -5.63 -13.91 10.67
N ASN A 120 -4.98 -15.02 11.03
CA ASN A 120 -4.11 -15.76 10.09
C ASN A 120 -4.90 -16.38 8.94
N ALA A 121 -6.09 -16.93 9.22
CA ALA A 121 -7.00 -17.45 8.20
C ALA A 121 -7.42 -16.34 7.24
N LEU A 122 -7.84 -15.19 7.76
CA LEU A 122 -8.20 -14.03 6.95
C LEU A 122 -7.02 -13.53 6.09
N ALA A 123 -5.81 -13.48 6.64
CA ALA A 123 -4.62 -13.12 5.89
C ALA A 123 -4.30 -14.13 4.77
N ALA A 124 -4.51 -15.42 5.01
CA ALA A 124 -4.35 -16.46 3.98
C ALA A 124 -5.36 -16.30 2.84
N ASP A 125 -6.61 -15.94 3.13
CA ASP A 125 -7.63 -15.65 2.13
C ASP A 125 -7.26 -14.44 1.27
N LEU A 126 -6.74 -13.38 1.88
CA LEU A 126 -6.24 -12.22 1.15
C LEU A 126 -5.10 -12.61 0.21
N GLN A 127 -4.13 -13.39 0.71
CA GLN A 127 -3.03 -13.89 -0.11
C GLN A 127 -3.53 -14.75 -1.27
N ALA A 128 -4.49 -15.64 -1.03
CA ALA A 128 -5.09 -16.48 -2.08
C ALA A 128 -5.79 -15.64 -3.15
N SER A 129 -6.47 -14.57 -2.76
CA SER A 129 -7.09 -13.62 -3.70
C SER A 129 -6.03 -12.93 -4.55
N LEU A 130 -4.97 -12.39 -3.95
CA LEU A 130 -3.87 -11.74 -4.68
C LEU A 130 -3.21 -12.69 -5.70
N VAL A 131 -3.00 -13.95 -5.31
CA VAL A 131 -2.48 -14.99 -6.22
C VAL A 131 -3.45 -15.25 -7.37
N SER A 132 -4.76 -15.35 -7.12
CA SER A 132 -5.77 -15.61 -8.15
C SER A 132 -5.86 -14.49 -9.21
N PHE A 133 -5.55 -13.26 -8.82
CA PHE A 133 -5.46 -12.10 -9.71
C PHE A 133 -4.07 -11.92 -10.34
N ASN A 134 -3.15 -12.89 -10.17
CA ASN A 134 -1.79 -12.86 -10.70
C ASN A 134 -1.01 -11.61 -10.25
N VAL A 135 -1.22 -11.13 -9.04
CA VAL A 135 -0.43 -10.03 -8.46
C VAL A 135 1.03 -10.47 -8.36
N PRO A 136 1.99 -9.68 -8.90
CA PRO A 136 3.39 -10.07 -8.85
C PRO A 136 3.88 -10.21 -7.40
N GLN A 137 4.83 -11.13 -7.15
CA GLN A 137 5.27 -11.49 -5.80
C GLN A 137 5.71 -10.29 -4.94
N LYS A 138 6.38 -9.32 -5.55
CA LYS A 138 6.84 -8.12 -4.85
C LYS A 138 5.67 -7.31 -4.29
N GLU A 139 4.65 -7.03 -5.10
CA GLU A 139 3.46 -6.28 -4.71
C GLU A 139 2.63 -7.06 -3.68
N LEU A 140 2.56 -8.38 -3.85
CA LEU A 140 1.92 -9.27 -2.89
C LEU A 140 2.61 -9.17 -1.52
N ASP A 141 3.94 -9.32 -1.46
CA ASP A 141 4.69 -9.26 -0.20
C ASP A 141 4.57 -7.90 0.48
N GLU A 142 4.59 -6.80 -0.28
CA GLU A 142 4.40 -5.46 0.24
C GLU A 142 3.00 -5.30 0.85
N LEU A 143 1.94 -5.75 0.16
CA LEU A 143 0.57 -5.66 0.67
C LEU A 143 0.35 -6.57 1.89
N MET A 144 0.88 -7.79 1.88
CA MET A 144 0.81 -8.70 3.03
C MET A 144 1.56 -8.14 4.25
N THR A 145 2.65 -7.41 4.05
CA THR A 145 3.35 -6.69 5.13
C THR A 145 2.47 -5.60 5.74
N ILE A 146 1.76 -4.83 4.91
CA ILE A 146 0.80 -3.83 5.38
C ILE A 146 -0.34 -4.51 6.16
N ALA A 147 -0.92 -5.58 5.63
CA ALA A 147 -1.98 -6.33 6.31
C ALA A 147 -1.49 -6.88 7.67
N ALA A 148 -0.30 -7.46 7.73
CA ALA A 148 0.27 -7.96 8.98
C ALA A 148 0.49 -6.87 10.03
N SER A 149 0.78 -5.63 9.62
CA SER A 149 0.96 -4.49 10.52
C SER A 149 -0.33 -4.08 11.26
N THR A 150 -1.50 -4.47 10.75
CA THR A 150 -2.79 -4.18 11.38
C THR A 150 -3.14 -5.15 12.51
N ARG A 151 -2.42 -6.26 12.65
CA ARG A 151 -2.71 -7.32 13.64
C ARG A 151 -2.94 -6.76 15.05
N GLY A 152 -2.05 -5.92 15.54
CA GLY A 152 -2.15 -5.35 16.89
C GLY A 152 -3.33 -4.41 17.12
N GLN A 153 -4.07 -4.04 16.05
CA GLN A 153 -5.27 -3.22 16.12
C GLN A 153 -6.56 -4.05 15.97
N ILE A 154 -6.43 -5.33 15.61
CA ILE A 154 -7.54 -6.21 15.26
C ILE A 154 -7.66 -7.39 16.22
N VAL A 155 -6.52 -8.03 16.56
CA VAL A 155 -6.50 -9.22 17.43
C VAL A 155 -6.67 -8.81 18.87
N GLU A 156 -7.67 -9.38 19.54
CA GLU A 156 -7.93 -9.18 20.97
C GLU A 156 -7.58 -10.43 21.79
N LYS A 157 -7.66 -11.62 21.19
CA LYS A 157 -7.29 -12.91 21.82
C LYS A 157 -5.97 -13.39 21.24
N SER A 158 -4.86 -12.87 21.78
CA SER A 158 -3.53 -13.38 21.46
C SER A 158 -3.26 -14.67 22.21
N GLU A 159 -2.80 -15.71 21.53
CA GLU A 159 -2.26 -16.86 22.23
C GLU A 159 -1.03 -16.47 23.04
N ALA A 160 -1.04 -16.79 24.31
CA ALA A 160 0.16 -16.66 25.13
C ALA A 160 1.24 -17.59 24.57
N PRO A 161 2.52 -17.14 24.48
CA PRO A 161 3.58 -18.01 24.00
C PRO A 161 3.62 -19.28 24.85
N VAL A 162 3.53 -20.43 24.18
CA VAL A 162 3.64 -21.73 24.83
C VAL A 162 5.03 -21.83 25.43
N SER A 163 5.09 -21.88 26.77
CA SER A 163 6.33 -21.96 27.56
C SER A 163 7.00 -23.34 27.44
#